data_4bb726a5f35e27662e60db6755cf3517
#
_entry.id   4bb726a5f35e27662e60db6755cf3517
#
_cell.length_a   1.000
_cell.length_b   1.000
_cell.length_c   1.000
_cell.angle_alpha   90.00
_cell.angle_beta   90.00
_cell.angle_gamma   90.00
#
_symmetry.space_group_name_H-M   'P 1'
#
loop_
_entity.id
_entity.type
_entity.pdbx_description
1 polymer ?
#
loop_
_entity_poly.entity_id
_entity_poly.type
_entity_poly.pdbx_seq_one_letter_code
_entity_poly.pdbx_strand_id
1 'polypeptide(L)'
;VRGLAVSQRHPYLFSAGEDKLVKCWDLETNKVVRQYYGHLSGIYALSLHPTLDVLVTAGRDASARVWDMRTKTQIHVLGGHRGTVASVACQEGDPQVITGSMDATIKLWDLAAGRCVTTLTHHKKSVRALALPPHEFTFASGSAGGHNIKRWRCPEGTLMTNMTHEGIVNTLSCNADGVLFSGADDGSMQLFDYATGVPFQSMRDTVQPGSLDAEAGVFCSAFDQTGTRLITGCADKSTYAILTHQRSRSTARHERGELFERERQASEFVGGVLAAVEGDALCHTGEGRS
;
A
#
# COMPACT_ATOMS: atom_id res chain seq x y z
N VAL A 1 5.49 -11.39 -6.35
CA VAL A 1 5.70 -10.31 -5.36
C VAL A 1 4.36 -9.64 -5.10
N ARG A 2 4.04 -9.40 -3.81
CA ARG A 2 2.76 -8.76 -3.41
C ARG A 2 2.98 -7.42 -2.73
N GLY A 3 4.12 -7.23 -2.09
CA GLY A 3 4.44 -6.00 -1.39
C GLY A 3 5.89 -5.59 -1.61
N LEU A 4 6.09 -4.28 -1.76
CA LEU A 4 7.40 -3.65 -1.90
C LEU A 4 7.48 -2.45 -0.96
N ALA A 5 8.63 -2.22 -0.34
CA ALA A 5 8.92 -0.97 0.34
C ALA A 5 10.41 -0.62 0.24
N VAL A 6 10.68 0.64 -0.02
CA VAL A 6 12.03 1.20 -0.09
C VAL A 6 12.33 1.90 1.24
N SER A 7 13.50 1.62 1.80
CA SER A 7 13.94 2.32 3.00
C SER A 7 14.42 3.72 2.65
N GLN A 8 13.96 4.71 3.41
CA GLN A 8 14.43 6.10 3.27
C GLN A 8 15.77 6.34 3.95
N ARG A 9 16.18 5.45 4.86
CA ARG A 9 17.40 5.60 5.70
C ARG A 9 18.57 4.79 5.20
N HIS A 10 18.32 3.73 4.46
CA HIS A 10 19.33 2.82 3.96
C HIS A 10 19.05 2.49 2.49
N PRO A 11 20.07 2.17 1.69
CA PRO A 11 19.88 1.80 0.27
C PRO A 11 19.31 0.37 0.13
N TYR A 12 18.21 0.08 0.84
CA TYR A 12 17.59 -1.24 0.83
C TYR A 12 16.16 -1.20 0.30
N LEU A 13 15.84 -2.19 -0.52
CA LEU A 13 14.51 -2.52 -0.97
C LEU A 13 14.06 -3.81 -0.28
N PHE A 14 12.82 -3.83 0.21
CA PHE A 14 12.21 -5.03 0.75
C PHE A 14 11.10 -5.51 -0.16
N SER A 15 11.11 -6.80 -0.49
CA SER A 15 10.06 -7.46 -1.28
C SER A 15 9.46 -8.61 -0.50
N ALA A 16 8.14 -8.73 -0.57
CA ALA A 16 7.39 -9.81 0.05
C ALA A 16 6.49 -10.50 -0.97
N GLY A 17 6.36 -11.81 -0.88
CA GLY A 17 5.65 -12.59 -1.86
C GLY A 17 4.86 -13.77 -1.29
N GLU A 18 4.23 -14.48 -2.19
CA GLU A 18 3.44 -15.68 -1.88
C GLU A 18 4.32 -16.88 -1.49
N ASP A 19 5.63 -16.81 -1.78
CA ASP A 19 6.67 -17.76 -1.35
C ASP A 19 6.94 -17.75 0.17
N LYS A 20 6.19 -16.95 0.94
CA LYS A 20 6.30 -16.76 2.40
C LYS A 20 7.59 -16.10 2.84
N LEU A 21 8.37 -15.59 1.92
CA LEU A 21 9.66 -14.99 2.16
C LEU A 21 9.59 -13.48 2.05
N VAL A 22 10.39 -12.83 2.87
CA VAL A 22 10.75 -11.42 2.68
C VAL A 22 12.22 -11.35 2.33
N LYS A 23 12.53 -10.69 1.23
CA LYS A 23 13.89 -10.47 0.76
C LYS A 23 14.26 -9.01 0.92
N CYS A 24 15.46 -8.76 1.41
CA CYS A 24 16.10 -7.45 1.47
C CYS A 24 17.14 -7.38 0.36
N TRP A 25 16.99 -6.42 -0.50
CA TRP A 25 17.86 -6.16 -1.64
C TRP A 25 18.67 -4.91 -1.37
N ASP A 26 19.93 -4.96 -1.72
CA ASP A 26 20.79 -3.80 -1.76
C ASP A 26 20.66 -3.13 -3.12
N LEU A 27 20.26 -1.85 -3.13
CA LEU A 27 20.05 -1.08 -4.35
C LEU A 27 21.35 -0.69 -5.08
N GLU A 28 22.50 -0.73 -4.37
CA GLU A 28 23.79 -0.44 -4.98
C GLU A 28 24.33 -1.65 -5.76
N THR A 29 24.20 -2.83 -5.18
CA THR A 29 24.75 -4.06 -5.76
C THR A 29 23.72 -4.91 -6.49
N ASN A 30 22.41 -4.58 -6.36
CA ASN A 30 21.25 -5.32 -6.88
C ASN A 30 21.22 -6.80 -6.42
N LYS A 31 21.75 -7.09 -5.22
CA LYS A 31 21.80 -8.45 -4.68
C LYS A 31 20.95 -8.59 -3.43
N VAL A 32 20.43 -9.81 -3.22
CA VAL A 32 19.74 -10.15 -1.98
C VAL A 32 20.75 -10.26 -0.84
N VAL A 33 20.67 -9.35 0.12
CA VAL A 33 21.57 -9.32 1.28
C VAL A 33 21.00 -10.14 2.45
N ARG A 34 19.67 -10.09 2.64
CA ARG A 34 19.00 -10.76 3.76
C ARG A 34 17.69 -11.40 3.32
N GLN A 35 17.33 -12.49 4.00
CA GLN A 35 16.03 -13.14 3.87
C GLN A 35 15.44 -13.37 5.26
N TYR A 36 14.12 -13.19 5.40
CA TYR A 36 13.40 -13.34 6.66
C TYR A 36 12.40 -14.49 6.51
N TYR A 37 12.51 -15.44 7.43
CA TYR A 37 11.73 -16.66 7.45
C TYR A 37 10.84 -16.71 8.68
N GLY A 38 9.59 -17.16 8.52
CA GLY A 38 8.70 -17.35 9.67
C GLY A 38 7.21 -17.27 9.34
N HIS A 39 6.79 -16.59 8.26
CA HIS A 39 5.39 -16.61 7.84
C HIS A 39 4.96 -18.02 7.41
N LEU A 40 3.76 -18.42 7.83
CA LEU A 40 3.20 -19.74 7.52
C LEU A 40 2.52 -19.77 6.15
N SER A 41 2.15 -18.62 5.62
CA SER A 41 1.50 -18.48 4.31
C SER A 41 1.99 -17.22 3.59
N GLY A 42 1.47 -16.96 2.39
CA GLY A 42 1.85 -15.83 1.55
C GLY A 42 1.71 -14.48 2.25
N ILE A 43 2.65 -13.59 2.00
CA ILE A 43 2.72 -12.24 2.57
C ILE A 43 2.10 -11.28 1.56
N TYR A 44 1.15 -10.45 2.01
CA TYR A 44 0.44 -9.51 1.14
C TYR A 44 0.85 -8.07 1.31
N ALA A 45 1.27 -7.70 2.51
CA ALA A 45 1.65 -6.33 2.80
C ALA A 45 2.92 -6.26 3.64
N LEU A 46 3.68 -5.22 3.43
CA LEU A 46 4.83 -4.88 4.24
C LEU A 46 4.93 -3.36 4.40
N SER A 47 5.45 -2.93 5.53
CA SER A 47 5.69 -1.52 5.83
C SER A 47 6.93 -1.37 6.68
N LEU A 48 7.69 -0.32 6.41
CA LEU A 48 8.86 0.04 7.19
C LEU A 48 8.47 1.10 8.23
N HIS A 49 9.04 0.97 9.42
CA HIS A 49 8.88 2.00 10.43
C HIS A 49 9.71 3.25 10.05
N PRO A 50 9.18 4.47 10.14
CA PRO A 50 9.87 5.66 9.67
C PRO A 50 11.15 5.99 10.45
N THR A 51 11.18 5.75 11.75
CA THR A 51 12.30 6.12 12.63
C THR A 51 13.12 4.93 13.16
N LEU A 52 12.50 3.76 13.30
CA LEU A 52 13.15 2.55 13.80
C LEU A 52 13.60 1.62 12.67
N ASP A 53 14.66 0.83 12.91
CA ASP A 53 15.10 -0.20 11.95
C ASP A 53 14.24 -1.46 12.04
N VAL A 54 12.93 -1.27 11.90
CA VAL A 54 11.91 -2.30 12.04
C VAL A 54 11.11 -2.44 10.75
N LEU A 55 10.94 -3.67 10.34
CA LEU A 55 10.08 -4.07 9.24
C LEU A 55 8.85 -4.80 9.78
N VAL A 56 7.68 -4.40 9.34
CA VAL A 56 6.43 -5.10 9.66
C VAL A 56 5.87 -5.73 8.39
N THR A 57 5.54 -7.01 8.47
CA THR A 57 4.99 -7.79 7.37
C THR A 57 3.70 -8.45 7.79
N ALA A 58 2.75 -8.57 6.88
CA ALA A 58 1.45 -9.16 7.16
C ALA A 58 0.97 -10.03 5.99
N GLY A 59 0.23 -11.07 6.32
CA GLY A 59 -0.11 -12.05 5.29
C GLY A 59 -1.37 -12.87 5.54
N ARG A 60 -1.47 -13.92 4.76
CA ARG A 60 -2.60 -14.86 4.75
C ARG A 60 -2.69 -15.72 6.01
N ASP A 61 -1.65 -15.79 6.81
CA ASP A 61 -1.63 -16.50 8.09
C ASP A 61 -2.35 -15.75 9.22
N ALA A 62 -3.10 -14.69 8.89
CA ALA A 62 -3.87 -13.84 9.82
C ALA A 62 -3.00 -13.20 10.92
N SER A 63 -1.70 -13.14 10.70
CA SER A 63 -0.74 -12.51 11.62
C SER A 63 0.06 -11.42 10.92
N ALA A 64 0.47 -10.41 11.68
CA ALA A 64 1.54 -9.54 11.28
C ALA A 64 2.78 -9.87 12.11
N ARG A 65 3.95 -9.72 11.52
CA ARG A 65 5.24 -10.01 12.16
C ARG A 65 6.14 -8.80 12.11
N VAL A 66 6.82 -8.59 13.19
CA VAL A 66 7.74 -7.48 13.40
C VAL A 66 9.16 -8.03 13.38
N TRP A 67 10.01 -7.48 12.54
CA TRP A 67 11.38 -7.94 12.32
C TRP A 67 12.38 -6.83 12.57
N ASP A 68 13.49 -7.17 13.16
CA ASP A 68 14.67 -6.31 13.15
C ASP A 68 15.35 -6.41 11.78
N MET A 69 15.48 -5.28 11.10
CA MET A 69 16.07 -5.22 9.76
C MET A 69 17.54 -5.67 9.73
N ARG A 70 18.29 -5.49 10.82
CA ARG A 70 19.72 -5.76 10.89
C ARG A 70 20.02 -7.23 11.23
N THR A 71 19.36 -7.73 12.28
CA THR A 71 19.64 -9.08 12.82
C THR A 71 18.80 -10.17 12.20
N LYS A 72 17.77 -9.82 11.40
CA LYS A 72 16.78 -10.74 10.82
C LYS A 72 15.92 -11.46 11.88
N THR A 73 16.02 -11.07 13.14
CA THR A 73 15.26 -11.70 14.22
C THR A 73 13.82 -11.20 14.21
N GLN A 74 12.90 -12.12 14.46
CA GLN A 74 11.50 -11.77 14.70
C GLN A 74 11.38 -11.23 16.13
N ILE A 75 10.93 -9.98 16.26
CA ILE A 75 10.73 -9.31 17.54
C ILE A 75 9.38 -9.70 18.12
N HIS A 76 8.30 -9.53 17.35
CA HIS A 76 6.93 -9.81 17.78
C HIS A 76 6.13 -10.55 16.71
N VAL A 77 5.13 -11.31 17.16
CA VAL A 77 4.04 -11.82 16.34
C VAL A 77 2.74 -11.15 16.78
N LEU A 78 2.18 -10.33 15.93
CA LEU A 78 0.93 -9.61 16.18
C LEU A 78 -0.24 -10.48 15.70
N GLY A 79 -0.71 -11.33 16.60
CA GLY A 79 -1.82 -12.24 16.33
C GLY A 79 -3.16 -11.74 16.86
N GLY A 80 -4.26 -12.27 16.32
CA GLY A 80 -5.62 -11.96 16.80
C GLY A 80 -6.59 -11.53 15.72
N HIS A 81 -6.14 -11.34 14.47
CA HIS A 81 -7.03 -11.31 13.33
C HIS A 81 -7.58 -12.70 13.03
N ARG A 82 -8.81 -12.76 12.49
CA ARG A 82 -9.48 -14.01 12.10
C ARG A 82 -9.40 -14.30 10.62
N GLY A 83 -8.91 -13.35 9.84
CA GLY A 83 -8.75 -13.43 8.38
C GLY A 83 -7.41 -12.89 7.93
N THR A 84 -7.13 -13.05 6.65
CA THR A 84 -5.92 -12.53 6.01
C THR A 84 -5.72 -11.05 6.33
N VAL A 85 -4.53 -10.68 6.76
CA VAL A 85 -4.14 -9.27 6.91
C VAL A 85 -3.69 -8.77 5.54
N ALA A 86 -4.51 -7.91 4.94
CA ALA A 86 -4.31 -7.45 3.57
C ALA A 86 -3.45 -6.19 3.47
N SER A 87 -3.45 -5.38 4.53
CA SER A 87 -2.71 -4.11 4.56
C SER A 87 -2.08 -3.87 5.92
N VAL A 88 -0.93 -3.23 5.91
CA VAL A 88 -0.20 -2.81 7.10
C VAL A 88 0.39 -1.42 6.87
N ALA A 89 0.38 -0.60 7.89
CA ALA A 89 0.97 0.72 7.88
C ALA A 89 1.70 0.97 9.20
N CYS A 90 2.85 1.62 9.13
CA CYS A 90 3.67 1.99 10.29
C CYS A 90 3.76 3.51 10.39
N GLN A 91 3.64 4.03 11.59
CA GLN A 91 3.80 5.46 11.89
C GLN A 91 4.71 5.68 13.09
N GLU A 92 5.19 6.92 13.25
CA GLU A 92 6.14 7.29 14.30
C GLU A 92 5.48 7.32 15.68
N GLY A 93 4.27 7.85 15.77
CA GLY A 93 3.53 7.96 17.03
C GLY A 93 2.66 6.76 17.32
N ASP A 94 2.23 6.60 18.58
CA ASP A 94 1.33 5.52 18.98
C ASP A 94 -0.11 5.72 18.42
N PRO A 95 -0.75 4.69 17.91
CA PRO A 95 -0.27 3.31 17.71
C PRO A 95 0.70 3.21 16.54
N GLN A 96 1.86 2.61 16.77
CA GLN A 96 2.94 2.59 15.79
C GLN A 96 2.68 1.64 14.60
N VAL A 97 1.82 0.65 14.78
CA VAL A 97 1.44 -0.30 13.74
C VAL A 97 -0.08 -0.37 13.60
N ILE A 98 -0.56 -0.30 12.37
CA ILE A 98 -1.97 -0.40 12.00
C ILE A 98 -2.11 -1.55 11.01
N THR A 99 -3.04 -2.46 11.25
CA THR A 99 -3.31 -3.59 10.34
C THR A 99 -4.77 -3.62 9.91
N GLY A 100 -4.99 -3.79 8.61
CA GLY A 100 -6.30 -3.98 8.01
C GLY A 100 -6.47 -5.40 7.51
N SER A 101 -7.60 -6.05 7.86
CA SER A 101 -7.81 -7.45 7.57
C SER A 101 -9.09 -7.72 6.77
N MET A 102 -9.11 -8.87 6.12
CA MET A 102 -10.30 -9.39 5.44
C MET A 102 -11.41 -9.80 6.40
N ASP A 103 -11.15 -9.84 7.72
CA ASP A 103 -12.16 -10.03 8.77
C ASP A 103 -13.00 -8.77 9.04
N ALA A 104 -12.88 -7.73 8.22
CA ALA A 104 -13.54 -6.43 8.33
C ALA A 104 -13.12 -5.62 9.58
N THR A 105 -12.04 -5.99 10.25
CA THR A 105 -11.50 -5.25 11.39
C THR A 105 -10.18 -4.58 11.08
N ILE A 106 -9.93 -3.48 11.78
CA ILE A 106 -8.64 -2.81 11.85
C ILE A 106 -8.15 -2.93 13.27
N LYS A 107 -6.89 -3.28 13.44
CA LYS A 107 -6.25 -3.36 14.76
C LYS A 107 -5.12 -2.35 14.86
N LEU A 108 -5.08 -1.68 16.00
CA LEU A 108 -4.04 -0.75 16.38
C LEU A 108 -3.13 -1.43 17.39
N TRP A 109 -1.81 -1.41 17.15
CA TRP A 109 -0.85 -2.16 17.93
C TRP A 109 0.17 -1.24 18.58
N ASP A 110 0.48 -1.54 19.82
CA ASP A 110 1.64 -1.02 20.52
C ASP A 110 2.85 -1.90 20.16
N LEU A 111 3.84 -1.31 19.51
CA LEU A 111 5.04 -2.01 19.06
C LEU A 111 5.95 -2.41 20.23
N ALA A 112 6.02 -1.59 21.27
CA ALA A 112 6.86 -1.85 22.44
C ALA A 112 6.34 -3.05 23.24
N ALA A 113 5.02 -3.11 23.44
CA ALA A 113 4.38 -4.22 24.17
C ALA A 113 4.03 -5.41 23.28
N GLY A 114 4.05 -5.28 21.96
CA GLY A 114 3.66 -6.32 21.01
C GLY A 114 2.20 -6.76 21.13
N ARG A 115 1.32 -5.87 21.60
CA ARG A 115 -0.10 -6.18 21.87
C ARG A 115 -1.06 -5.24 21.14
N CYS A 116 -2.26 -5.76 20.89
CA CYS A 116 -3.34 -4.95 20.33
C CYS A 116 -3.89 -3.98 21.39
N VAL A 117 -3.89 -2.70 21.08
CA VAL A 117 -4.48 -1.63 21.91
C VAL A 117 -5.96 -1.53 21.65
N THR A 118 -6.36 -1.40 20.38
CA THR A 118 -7.75 -1.18 19.99
C THR A 118 -8.10 -1.99 18.75
N THR A 119 -9.35 -2.46 18.67
CA THR A 119 -9.92 -3.11 17.49
C THR A 119 -11.09 -2.30 16.98
N LEU A 120 -11.03 -1.86 15.74
CA LEU A 120 -12.06 -1.05 15.07
C LEU A 120 -12.92 -1.98 14.20
N THR A 121 -14.24 -1.97 14.44
CA THR A 121 -15.20 -2.91 13.83
C THR A 121 -16.25 -2.21 12.94
N HIS A 122 -16.02 -0.96 12.58
CA HIS A 122 -17.00 -0.16 11.84
C HIS A 122 -17.13 -0.52 10.34
N HIS A 123 -16.17 -1.25 9.79
CA HIS A 123 -16.30 -1.77 8.44
C HIS A 123 -17.17 -3.02 8.42
N LYS A 124 -18.04 -3.13 7.41
CA LYS A 124 -18.93 -4.29 7.21
C LYS A 124 -18.33 -5.36 6.30
N LYS A 125 -17.29 -5.00 5.55
CA LYS A 125 -16.61 -5.84 4.57
C LYS A 125 -15.10 -5.75 4.77
N SER A 126 -14.37 -6.62 4.07
CA SER A 126 -12.91 -6.72 4.13
C SER A 126 -12.22 -5.37 3.95
N VAL A 127 -11.25 -5.07 4.81
CA VAL A 127 -10.36 -3.92 4.71
C VAL A 127 -9.15 -4.34 3.88
N ARG A 128 -8.94 -3.68 2.74
CA ARG A 128 -7.87 -4.04 1.79
C ARG A 128 -6.76 -3.02 1.74
N ALA A 129 -7.06 -1.75 2.00
CA ALA A 129 -6.11 -0.66 1.87
C ALA A 129 -6.05 0.20 3.14
N LEU A 130 -4.86 0.68 3.43
CA LEU A 130 -4.58 1.67 4.47
C LEU A 130 -3.70 2.76 3.87
N ALA A 131 -3.95 4.00 4.22
CA ALA A 131 -3.11 5.14 3.86
C ALA A 131 -2.88 6.03 5.08
N LEU A 132 -1.64 6.48 5.23
CA LEU A 132 -1.21 7.40 6.26
C LEU A 132 -0.85 8.74 5.61
N PRO A 133 -1.45 9.85 6.00
CA PRO A 133 -0.95 11.17 5.63
C PRO A 133 0.36 11.45 6.39
N PRO A 134 1.37 12.05 5.72
CA PRO A 134 2.68 12.24 6.33
C PRO A 134 2.72 13.26 7.48
N HIS A 135 1.73 14.15 7.59
CA HIS A 135 1.75 15.28 8.54
C HIS A 135 0.63 15.27 9.59
N GLU A 136 -0.25 14.28 9.56
CA GLU A 136 -1.38 14.20 10.48
C GLU A 136 -1.41 12.87 11.22
N PHE A 137 -1.77 12.92 12.51
CA PHE A 137 -2.04 11.72 13.31
C PHE A 137 -3.43 11.14 13.03
N THR A 138 -3.65 10.81 11.77
CA THR A 138 -4.88 10.22 11.26
C THR A 138 -4.52 9.14 10.25
N PHE A 139 -5.46 8.27 9.91
CA PHE A 139 -5.28 7.33 8.81
C PHE A 139 -6.59 7.10 8.06
N ALA A 140 -6.47 6.73 6.81
CA ALA A 140 -7.59 6.29 5.99
C ALA A 140 -7.58 4.77 5.81
N SER A 141 -8.76 4.17 5.75
CA SER A 141 -8.94 2.75 5.47
C SER A 141 -9.94 2.54 4.35
N GLY A 142 -9.60 1.66 3.41
CA GLY A 142 -10.43 1.26 2.28
C GLY A 142 -11.01 -0.14 2.44
N SER A 143 -12.28 -0.30 2.13
CA SER A 143 -13.03 -1.53 2.28
C SER A 143 -13.79 -1.90 1.01
N ALA A 144 -14.21 -3.15 0.93
CA ALA A 144 -15.01 -3.68 -0.17
C ALA A 144 -16.52 -3.38 -0.04
N GLY A 145 -16.95 -2.54 0.90
CA GLY A 145 -18.39 -2.26 1.16
C GLY A 145 -18.80 -0.83 0.83
N GLY A 146 -20.09 -0.54 0.83
CA GLY A 146 -20.60 0.83 0.73
C GLY A 146 -20.09 1.74 1.86
N HIS A 147 -19.92 3.04 1.59
CA HIS A 147 -19.17 3.96 2.46
C HIS A 147 -17.82 3.38 2.85
N ASN A 148 -17.08 3.00 1.85
CA ASN A 148 -15.97 2.09 1.93
C ASN A 148 -14.65 2.74 2.35
N ILE A 149 -14.56 4.07 2.34
CA ILE A 149 -13.39 4.80 2.82
C ILE A 149 -13.74 5.52 4.12
N LYS A 150 -12.92 5.29 5.14
CA LYS A 150 -13.11 5.87 6.47
C LYS A 150 -11.83 6.53 6.93
N ARG A 151 -11.95 7.73 7.50
CA ARG A 151 -10.85 8.46 8.14
C ARG A 151 -10.96 8.33 9.64
N TRP A 152 -9.85 8.06 10.29
CA TRP A 152 -9.74 7.78 11.71
C TRP A 152 -8.74 8.70 12.37
N ARG A 153 -8.99 9.05 13.59
CA ARG A 153 -8.04 9.78 14.44
C ARG A 153 -7.21 8.78 15.26
N CYS A 154 -5.91 8.97 15.30
CA CYS A 154 -5.01 8.33 16.26
C CYS A 154 -4.86 9.18 17.52
N PRO A 155 -4.62 8.59 18.71
CA PRO A 155 -4.49 7.16 18.98
C PRO A 155 -5.80 6.44 19.27
N GLU A 156 -6.91 7.16 19.52
CA GLU A 156 -8.16 6.58 20.05
C GLU A 156 -8.87 5.68 19.03
N GLY A 157 -8.64 5.86 17.74
CA GLY A 157 -9.36 5.17 16.69
C GLY A 157 -10.79 5.70 16.48
N THR A 158 -11.02 6.98 16.76
CA THR A 158 -12.33 7.61 16.55
C THR A 158 -12.58 7.86 15.08
N LEU A 159 -13.78 7.48 14.60
CA LEU A 159 -14.19 7.73 13.22
C LEU A 159 -14.48 9.23 13.02
N MET A 160 -13.81 9.85 12.05
CA MET A 160 -13.96 11.27 11.73
C MET A 160 -14.90 11.49 10.55
N THR A 161 -14.58 10.90 9.39
CA THR A 161 -15.34 11.08 8.16
C THR A 161 -15.55 9.74 7.44
N ASN A 162 -16.66 9.65 6.72
CA ASN A 162 -16.96 8.57 5.79
C ASN A 162 -16.95 9.14 4.37
N MET A 163 -16.19 8.52 3.50
CA MET A 163 -16.14 8.83 2.07
C MET A 163 -16.68 7.65 1.28
N THR A 164 -17.26 7.91 0.14
CA THR A 164 -17.89 6.86 -0.66
C THR A 164 -17.19 6.77 -2.01
N HIS A 165 -16.75 5.57 -2.34
CA HIS A 165 -16.32 5.16 -3.67
C HIS A 165 -17.28 4.06 -4.14
N GLU A 166 -17.73 4.09 -5.40
CA GLU A 166 -18.73 3.13 -5.88
C GLU A 166 -18.18 1.72 -6.00
N GLY A 167 -16.89 1.57 -6.34
CA GLY A 167 -16.23 0.28 -6.49
C GLY A 167 -15.66 -0.32 -5.19
N ILE A 168 -15.12 -1.51 -5.29
CA ILE A 168 -14.36 -2.16 -4.23
C ILE A 168 -12.98 -1.52 -4.14
N VAL A 169 -12.69 -0.83 -3.05
CA VAL A 169 -11.40 -0.15 -2.89
C VAL A 169 -10.29 -1.16 -2.61
N ASN A 170 -9.34 -1.26 -3.53
CA ASN A 170 -8.17 -2.12 -3.41
C ASN A 170 -6.93 -1.37 -2.92
N THR A 171 -6.81 -0.10 -3.29
CA THR A 171 -5.64 0.71 -2.93
C THR A 171 -6.03 2.11 -2.49
N LEU A 172 -5.27 2.62 -1.53
CA LEU A 172 -5.33 4.01 -1.06
C LEU A 172 -3.92 4.55 -0.97
N SER A 173 -3.74 5.80 -1.35
CA SER A 173 -2.51 6.54 -1.10
C SER A 173 -2.82 8.00 -0.76
N CYS A 174 -2.02 8.59 0.11
CA CYS A 174 -2.20 9.96 0.56
C CYS A 174 -0.92 10.77 0.30
N ASN A 175 -1.11 11.98 -0.21
CA ASN A 175 -0.05 12.95 -0.45
C ASN A 175 0.14 13.88 0.77
N ALA A 176 1.29 14.56 0.84
CA ALA A 176 1.59 15.61 1.81
C ALA A 176 0.64 16.81 1.73
N ASP A 177 0.11 17.10 0.55
CA ASP A 177 -0.84 18.21 0.32
C ASP A 177 -2.28 17.90 0.79
N GLY A 178 -2.52 16.73 1.38
CA GLY A 178 -3.85 16.34 1.83
C GLY A 178 -4.76 15.80 0.71
N VAL A 179 -4.19 15.29 -0.37
CA VAL A 179 -4.93 14.59 -1.42
C VAL A 179 -4.94 13.10 -1.13
N LEU A 180 -6.12 12.51 -1.03
CA LEU A 180 -6.32 11.07 -0.91
C LEU A 180 -6.76 10.50 -2.25
N PHE A 181 -5.99 9.55 -2.75
CA PHE A 181 -6.34 8.74 -3.92
C PHE A 181 -6.98 7.43 -3.49
N SER A 182 -8.00 7.00 -4.21
CA SER A 182 -8.58 5.66 -4.11
C SER A 182 -8.70 5.01 -5.47
N GLY A 183 -8.24 3.78 -5.57
CA GLY A 183 -8.37 2.94 -6.76
C GLY A 183 -9.21 1.70 -6.45
N ALA A 184 -10.13 1.38 -7.37
CA ALA A 184 -11.08 0.29 -7.21
C ALA A 184 -10.91 -0.83 -8.25
N ASP A 185 -11.61 -1.92 -7.98
CA ASP A 185 -11.57 -3.17 -8.75
C ASP A 185 -12.20 -3.03 -10.16
N ASP A 186 -13.07 -2.05 -10.33
CA ASP A 186 -13.75 -1.74 -11.60
C ASP A 186 -12.98 -0.73 -12.47
N GLY A 187 -11.77 -0.38 -12.10
CA GLY A 187 -10.95 0.63 -12.78
C GLY A 187 -11.34 2.06 -12.47
N SER A 188 -12.30 2.29 -11.58
CA SER A 188 -12.62 3.63 -11.12
C SER A 188 -11.54 4.15 -10.17
N MET A 189 -11.21 5.41 -10.35
CA MET A 189 -10.21 6.14 -9.57
C MET A 189 -10.84 7.44 -9.10
N GLN A 190 -10.69 7.76 -7.82
CA GLN A 190 -11.20 8.99 -7.24
C GLN A 190 -10.15 9.70 -6.40
N LEU A 191 -10.13 11.02 -6.50
CA LEU A 191 -9.31 11.90 -5.68
C LEU A 191 -10.23 12.67 -4.73
N PHE A 192 -9.87 12.61 -3.44
CA PHE A 192 -10.59 13.27 -2.37
C PHE A 192 -9.70 14.32 -1.71
N ASP A 193 -10.31 15.39 -1.24
CA ASP A 193 -9.69 16.23 -0.23
C ASP A 193 -9.73 15.47 1.10
N TYR A 194 -8.57 15.14 1.63
CA TYR A 194 -8.44 14.34 2.85
C TYR A 194 -9.09 15.01 4.06
N ALA A 195 -9.01 16.33 4.17
CA ALA A 195 -9.53 17.08 5.30
C ALA A 195 -11.07 17.09 5.34
N THR A 196 -11.70 17.35 4.19
CA THR A 196 -13.17 17.48 4.08
C THR A 196 -13.85 16.18 3.71
N GLY A 197 -13.13 15.24 3.07
CA GLY A 197 -13.68 14.00 2.54
C GLY A 197 -14.50 14.16 1.26
N VAL A 198 -14.43 15.33 0.61
CA VAL A 198 -15.17 15.62 -0.62
C VAL A 198 -14.38 15.14 -1.83
N PRO A 199 -14.99 14.33 -2.73
CA PRO A 199 -14.36 13.97 -3.99
C PRO A 199 -14.32 15.19 -4.92
N PHE A 200 -13.17 15.50 -5.49
CA PHE A 200 -13.02 16.61 -6.43
C PHE A 200 -12.74 16.15 -7.85
N GLN A 201 -12.28 14.91 -8.03
CA GLN A 201 -12.05 14.33 -9.33
C GLN A 201 -12.34 12.85 -9.36
N SER A 202 -13.00 12.41 -10.44
CA SER A 202 -13.29 11.01 -10.72
C SER A 202 -12.77 10.67 -12.11
N MET A 203 -12.09 9.56 -12.23
CA MET A 203 -11.52 9.03 -13.47
C MET A 203 -11.85 7.55 -13.57
N ARG A 204 -11.84 7.03 -14.79
CA ARG A 204 -11.94 5.59 -15.03
C ARG A 204 -10.85 5.16 -15.97
N ASP A 205 -10.26 4.04 -15.67
CA ASP A 205 -9.24 3.45 -16.54
C ASP A 205 -9.86 2.86 -17.80
N THR A 206 -9.11 2.93 -18.90
CA THR A 206 -9.44 2.28 -20.15
C THR A 206 -8.52 1.10 -20.35
N VAL A 207 -9.12 -0.07 -20.43
CA VAL A 207 -8.41 -1.34 -20.61
C VAL A 207 -7.57 -1.31 -21.89
N GLN A 208 -6.42 -1.95 -21.86
CA GLN A 208 -5.57 -2.10 -23.05
C GLN A 208 -6.29 -2.89 -24.17
N PRO A 209 -6.06 -2.57 -25.44
CA PRO A 209 -6.59 -3.34 -26.55
C PRO A 209 -6.18 -4.81 -26.43
N GLY A 210 -7.16 -5.70 -26.38
CA GLY A 210 -6.97 -7.14 -26.23
C GLY A 210 -7.11 -7.70 -24.83
N SER A 211 -7.25 -6.86 -23.81
CA SER A 211 -7.61 -7.27 -22.45
C SER A 211 -9.13 -7.25 -22.24
N LEU A 212 -9.61 -7.97 -21.25
CA LEU A 212 -11.02 -7.99 -20.88
C LEU A 212 -11.38 -6.76 -20.05
N ASP A 213 -12.61 -6.25 -20.18
CA ASP A 213 -13.11 -5.12 -19.35
C ASP A 213 -13.02 -5.40 -17.83
N ALA A 214 -13.08 -6.67 -17.44
CA ALA A 214 -12.90 -7.09 -16.04
C ALA A 214 -11.45 -6.94 -15.55
N GLU A 215 -10.48 -6.70 -16.42
CA GLU A 215 -9.07 -6.50 -16.07
C GLU A 215 -8.69 -5.02 -15.86
N ALA A 216 -9.67 -4.11 -15.83
CA ALA A 216 -9.44 -2.68 -15.60
C ALA A 216 -9.05 -2.33 -14.15
N GLY A 217 -9.13 -3.29 -13.21
CA GLY A 217 -8.96 -3.04 -11.78
C GLY A 217 -7.62 -2.41 -11.39
N VAL A 218 -7.66 -1.37 -10.54
CA VAL A 218 -6.47 -0.75 -9.95
C VAL A 218 -6.12 -1.45 -8.66
N PHE A 219 -4.91 -2.02 -8.57
CA PHE A 219 -4.47 -2.82 -7.42
C PHE A 219 -3.45 -2.14 -6.52
N CYS A 220 -2.63 -1.27 -7.06
CA CYS A 220 -1.64 -0.54 -6.27
C CYS A 220 -1.55 0.91 -6.69
N SER A 221 -1.17 1.76 -5.75
CA SER A 221 -0.95 3.17 -5.99
C SER A 221 0.11 3.71 -5.04
N ALA A 222 0.90 4.64 -5.50
CA ALA A 222 1.87 5.37 -4.69
C ALA A 222 2.05 6.79 -5.22
N PHE A 223 2.14 7.76 -4.32
CA PHE A 223 2.60 9.08 -4.67
C PHE A 223 4.13 9.14 -4.68
N ASP A 224 4.67 9.93 -5.58
CA ASP A 224 6.06 10.33 -5.57
C ASP A 224 6.37 11.15 -4.29
N GLN A 225 7.64 11.22 -3.91
CA GLN A 225 8.10 12.02 -2.77
C GLN A 225 7.76 13.51 -2.90
N THR A 226 7.69 14.02 -4.13
CA THR A 226 7.29 15.40 -4.41
C THR A 226 5.77 15.61 -4.29
N GLY A 227 4.98 14.53 -4.27
CA GLY A 227 3.52 14.57 -4.29
C GLY A 227 2.88 15.00 -5.61
N THR A 228 3.69 15.29 -6.62
CA THR A 228 3.19 15.77 -7.92
C THR A 228 2.81 14.66 -8.89
N ARG A 229 3.29 13.44 -8.65
CA ARG A 229 3.02 12.27 -9.49
C ARG A 229 2.37 11.17 -8.67
N LEU A 230 1.30 10.61 -9.23
CA LEU A 230 0.65 9.40 -8.73
C LEU A 230 0.94 8.26 -9.71
N ILE A 231 1.52 7.19 -9.20
CA ILE A 231 1.78 5.97 -9.98
C ILE A 231 0.73 4.94 -9.59
N THR A 232 0.06 4.36 -10.58
CA THR A 232 -0.94 3.31 -10.38
C THR A 232 -0.58 2.07 -11.17
N GLY A 233 -0.82 0.90 -10.61
CA GLY A 233 -0.67 -0.39 -11.28
C GLY A 233 -2.01 -1.09 -11.42
N CYS A 234 -2.31 -1.49 -12.67
CA CYS A 234 -3.58 -2.08 -13.05
C CYS A 234 -3.48 -3.57 -13.38
N ALA A 235 -4.61 -4.26 -13.37
CA ALA A 235 -4.68 -5.69 -13.63
C ALA A 235 -4.36 -6.06 -15.10
N ASP A 236 -4.55 -5.12 -16.03
CA ASP A 236 -4.22 -5.25 -17.45
C ASP A 236 -2.71 -5.23 -17.76
N LYS A 237 -1.86 -5.37 -16.73
CA LYS A 237 -0.39 -5.30 -16.79
C LYS A 237 0.15 -3.92 -17.18
N SER A 238 -0.67 -2.88 -17.07
CA SER A 238 -0.25 -1.49 -17.29
C SER A 238 0.10 -0.79 -15.99
N THR A 239 0.99 0.18 -16.10
CA THR A 239 1.28 1.16 -15.04
C THR A 239 1.08 2.54 -15.61
N TYR A 240 0.38 3.39 -14.89
CA TYR A 240 0.15 4.77 -15.28
C TYR A 240 0.82 5.72 -14.30
N ALA A 241 1.43 6.76 -14.82
CA ALA A 241 1.87 7.91 -14.04
C ALA A 241 0.93 9.07 -14.31
N ILE A 242 0.26 9.55 -13.28
CA ILE A 242 -0.72 10.63 -13.35
C ILE A 242 -0.09 11.85 -12.69
N LEU A 243 0.00 12.98 -13.42
CA LEU A 243 0.47 14.23 -12.84
C LEU A 243 -0.67 14.88 -12.04
N THR A 244 -0.43 15.13 -10.76
CA THR A 244 -1.34 15.90 -9.91
C THR A 244 -0.90 17.36 -9.94
N HIS A 245 -1.66 18.22 -10.62
CA HIS A 245 -1.37 19.66 -10.62
C HIS A 245 -1.71 20.25 -9.26
N GLN A 246 -0.74 20.86 -8.60
CA GLN A 246 -0.97 21.67 -7.42
C GLN A 246 -1.87 22.85 -7.79
N ARG A 247 -3.08 22.89 -7.21
CA ARG A 247 -3.83 24.14 -7.18
C ARG A 247 -3.10 25.10 -6.25
N SER A 248 -2.42 26.08 -6.84
CA SER A 248 -1.99 27.26 -6.09
C SER A 248 -3.23 27.85 -5.36
N ARG A 249 -3.10 28.06 -4.05
CA ARG A 249 -4.13 28.70 -3.19
C ARG A 249 -4.35 30.18 -3.54
N SER A 250 -4.54 30.52 -4.81
CA SER A 250 -4.94 31.86 -5.18
C SER A 250 -5.98 31.82 -6.28
N THR A 251 -7.12 32.45 -5.98
CA THR A 251 -8.24 32.80 -6.86
C THR A 251 -9.19 31.67 -7.25
N ALA A 252 -10.27 31.60 -6.47
CA ALA A 252 -11.55 31.09 -6.93
C ALA A 252 -12.06 31.92 -8.12
N ARG A 253 -12.08 31.33 -9.31
CA ARG A 253 -13.10 31.55 -10.35
C ARG A 253 -12.82 30.62 -11.53
N HIS A 254 -13.80 29.73 -11.75
CA HIS A 254 -14.26 29.20 -13.03
C HIS A 254 -13.21 29.00 -14.13
N GLU A 255 -12.65 27.76 -14.19
CA GLU A 255 -12.37 27.15 -15.49
C GLU A 255 -12.47 25.63 -15.37
N ARG A 256 -13.22 25.08 -16.31
CA ARG A 256 -13.53 23.65 -16.45
C ARG A 256 -12.28 22.88 -16.72
N GLY A 257 -12.26 21.68 -16.14
CA GLY A 257 -11.52 20.50 -16.47
C GLY A 257 -10.50 20.64 -17.59
N GLU A 258 -9.32 20.38 -17.18
CA GLU A 258 -8.28 19.79 -18.01
C GLU A 258 -7.00 19.82 -17.20
N LEU A 259 -6.42 18.69 -17.17
CA LEU A 259 -5.00 18.41 -17.24
C LEU A 259 -4.54 17.38 -16.21
N PHE A 260 -4.94 16.15 -16.56
CA PHE A 260 -4.07 15.02 -16.31
C PHE A 260 -3.52 14.57 -17.66
N GLU A 261 -2.30 14.92 -17.99
CA GLU A 261 -1.60 14.27 -19.09
C GLU A 261 -1.19 12.86 -18.65
N ARG A 262 -1.78 11.88 -19.32
CA ARG A 262 -1.32 10.49 -19.25
C ARG A 262 -0.04 10.36 -20.08
N GLU A 263 1.10 10.49 -19.44
CA GLU A 263 2.31 9.97 -20.04
C GLU A 263 2.35 8.45 -19.87
N ARG A 264 2.14 7.76 -20.97
CA ARG A 264 2.37 6.33 -21.08
C ARG A 264 3.89 6.09 -21.12
N GLN A 265 4.53 6.13 -19.96
CA GLN A 265 5.90 5.62 -19.85
C GLN A 265 5.82 4.11 -19.73
N ALA A 266 6.12 3.44 -20.87
CA ALA A 266 6.47 2.04 -20.84
C ALA A 266 7.53 1.82 -19.76
N SER A 267 7.25 0.93 -18.87
CA SER A 267 7.90 0.63 -17.59
C SER A 267 9.38 0.20 -17.72
N GLU A 268 10.29 1.03 -18.15
CA GLU A 268 11.71 0.70 -18.08
C GLU A 268 12.25 0.70 -16.64
N PHE A 269 11.67 1.49 -15.74
CA PHE A 269 12.17 1.56 -14.36
C PHE A 269 11.57 0.49 -13.45
N VAL A 270 10.28 0.15 -13.61
CA VAL A 270 9.64 -0.95 -12.87
C VAL A 270 9.99 -2.29 -13.49
N GLY A 271 10.16 -2.36 -14.81
CA GLY A 271 10.62 -3.54 -15.54
C GLY A 271 12.04 -3.96 -15.18
N GLY A 272 12.95 -3.02 -14.89
CA GLY A 272 14.30 -3.32 -14.46
C GLY A 272 14.36 -3.98 -13.08
N VAL A 273 13.53 -3.57 -12.15
CA VAL A 273 13.46 -4.17 -10.80
C VAL A 273 12.72 -5.52 -10.83
N LEU A 274 11.66 -5.66 -11.65
CA LEU A 274 10.94 -6.92 -11.85
C LEU A 274 11.77 -7.94 -12.66
N ALA A 275 12.51 -7.52 -13.68
CA ALA A 275 13.39 -8.40 -14.45
C ALA A 275 14.58 -8.92 -13.63
N ALA A 276 15.11 -8.13 -12.69
CA ALA A 276 16.11 -8.59 -11.74
C ALA A 276 15.56 -9.65 -10.75
N VAL A 277 14.26 -9.58 -10.43
CA VAL A 277 13.59 -10.58 -9.56
C VAL A 277 13.28 -11.88 -10.30
N GLU A 278 13.03 -11.83 -11.62
CA GLU A 278 12.76 -13.03 -12.43
C GLU A 278 14.04 -13.69 -12.95
N GLY A 279 15.13 -12.96 -13.15
CA GLY A 279 16.41 -13.49 -13.63
C GLY A 279 17.07 -14.50 -12.69
N ASP A 280 16.93 -14.31 -11.36
CA ASP A 280 17.49 -15.23 -10.36
C ASP A 280 16.69 -16.55 -10.20
N ALA A 281 15.45 -16.60 -10.70
CA ALA A 281 14.65 -17.83 -10.65
C ALA A 281 15.03 -18.84 -11.76
N LEU A 282 15.68 -18.39 -12.82
CA LEU A 282 16.07 -19.24 -13.97
C LEU A 282 17.51 -19.79 -13.89
N CYS A 283 18.35 -19.29 -12.98
CA CYS A 283 19.74 -19.79 -12.86
C CYS A 283 19.90 -21.02 -11.97
N HIS A 284 18.86 -21.51 -11.28
CA HIS A 284 18.96 -22.68 -10.40
C HIS A 284 18.35 -23.97 -10.93
N THR A 285 17.93 -24.05 -12.21
CA THR A 285 17.41 -25.29 -12.80
C THR A 285 18.32 -25.97 -13.83
N GLY A 286 19.58 -25.63 -13.89
CA GLY A 286 20.49 -26.11 -14.93
C GLY A 286 21.79 -26.72 -14.48
N GLU A 287 21.82 -27.58 -13.43
CA GLU A 287 22.94 -28.54 -13.25
C GLU A 287 22.47 -29.78 -12.51
N GLY A 288 22.38 -30.86 -13.28
CA GLY A 288 22.15 -32.19 -12.70
C GLY A 288 21.65 -33.23 -13.64
N ARG A 289 22.40 -33.54 -14.70
CA ARG A 289 22.42 -34.86 -15.34
C ARG A 289 23.65 -35.05 -16.22
N SER A 290 24.62 -35.72 -15.71
CA SER A 290 25.43 -36.73 -16.42
C SER A 290 26.15 -37.61 -15.40
#